data_51c1c60c93fe72d61b6b6b31d6ec1b73
#
_entry.id   51c1c60c93fe72d61b6b6b31d6ec1b73
#
_cell.length_a   1.000
_cell.length_b   1.000
_cell.length_c   1.000
_cell.angle_alpha   90.00
_cell.angle_beta   90.00
_cell.angle_gamma   90.00
#
_symmetry.space_group_name_H-M   'P 1'
#
loop_
_entity.id
_entity.type
_entity.pdbx_description
1 polymer ?
#
loop_
_entity_poly.entity_id
_entity_poly.type
_entity_poly.pdbx_seq_one_letter_code
_entity_poly.pdbx_strand_id
1 'polypeptide(L)'
;MSLFEIRDSELSVAEVIAAVARPEAGGIAVFVGTVRSENAGLSVTRLEYQAYASMAAKEMARIGAEIALEVADVRLAVLHRVGSLAVGDAAVVCAASTPHRAEAFHACRLLIDRIKARVPIWKREHGPGGPYWVGWEDARCEPGAEHGHGHGHGHGHGHDQ
;
A
#
# COMPACT_ATOMS: atom_id res chain seq x y z
N MET A 1 -15.75 14.54 -8.85
CA MET A 1 -15.22 13.56 -9.80
C MET A 1 -14.24 12.68 -9.04
N SER A 2 -14.44 11.39 -9.03
CA SER A 2 -13.55 10.50 -8.29
C SER A 2 -12.31 10.20 -9.12
N LEU A 3 -11.12 10.35 -8.55
CA LEU A 3 -9.83 10.11 -9.21
C LEU A 3 -9.24 8.82 -8.66
N PHE A 4 -9.30 7.72 -9.43
CA PHE A 4 -8.73 6.42 -9.11
C PHE A 4 -7.97 5.89 -10.32
N GLU A 5 -6.66 6.18 -10.40
CA GLU A 5 -5.88 5.94 -11.62
C GLU A 5 -4.51 5.33 -11.34
N ILE A 6 -4.05 4.54 -12.30
CA ILE A 6 -2.68 4.07 -12.42
C ILE A 6 -1.98 4.92 -13.47
N ARG A 7 -0.77 5.41 -13.17
CA ARG A 7 0.03 6.24 -14.07
C ARG A 7 1.45 5.73 -14.18
N ASP A 8 2.07 5.97 -15.34
CA ASP A 8 3.48 5.69 -15.62
C ASP A 8 4.37 6.94 -15.51
N SER A 9 3.77 8.07 -15.14
CA SER A 9 4.44 9.37 -14.97
C SER A 9 4.44 9.81 -13.51
N GLU A 10 5.18 10.88 -13.20
CA GLU A 10 5.25 11.50 -11.89
C GLU A 10 3.86 11.89 -11.38
N LEU A 11 3.62 11.64 -10.09
CA LEU A 11 2.33 11.90 -9.46
C LEU A 11 2.25 13.34 -8.93
N SER A 12 1.15 14.00 -9.18
CA SER A 12 0.85 15.34 -8.63
C SER A 12 0.02 15.24 -7.35
N VAL A 13 0.61 15.60 -6.22
CA VAL A 13 -0.12 15.72 -4.94
C VAL A 13 -1.22 16.78 -5.02
N ALA A 14 -0.93 17.88 -5.70
CA ALA A 14 -1.90 18.98 -5.89
C ALA A 14 -3.15 18.52 -6.65
N GLU A 15 -2.99 17.68 -7.67
CA GLU A 15 -4.10 17.10 -8.42
C GLU A 15 -5.01 16.24 -7.55
N VAL A 16 -4.40 15.39 -6.70
CA VAL A 16 -5.16 14.52 -5.79
C VAL A 16 -5.92 15.32 -4.73
N ILE A 17 -5.29 16.38 -4.19
CA ILE A 17 -5.95 17.31 -3.28
C ILE A 17 -7.13 17.99 -3.97
N ALA A 18 -6.93 18.51 -5.19
CA ALA A 18 -7.98 19.18 -5.96
C ALA A 18 -9.18 18.26 -6.24
N ALA A 19 -8.92 16.95 -6.46
CA ALA A 19 -9.97 15.98 -6.73
C ALA A 19 -10.91 15.73 -5.54
N VAL A 20 -10.46 15.95 -4.31
CA VAL A 20 -11.27 15.78 -3.09
C VAL A 20 -11.74 17.10 -2.48
N ALA A 21 -11.20 18.24 -2.94
CA ALA A 21 -11.57 19.55 -2.42
C ALA A 21 -13.02 19.88 -2.69
N ARG A 22 -13.70 20.46 -1.68
CA ARG A 22 -15.08 20.94 -1.77
C ARG A 22 -15.39 21.92 -0.62
N PRO A 23 -16.38 22.81 -0.77
CA PRO A 23 -16.72 23.80 0.25
C PRO A 23 -17.13 23.20 1.59
N GLU A 24 -17.77 22.02 1.59
CA GLU A 24 -18.27 21.34 2.80
C GLU A 24 -17.17 20.61 3.56
N ALA A 25 -15.99 20.44 2.98
CA ALA A 25 -14.89 19.75 3.64
C ALA A 25 -14.16 20.68 4.61
N GLY A 26 -14.19 20.36 5.90
CA GLY A 26 -13.42 21.03 6.93
C GLY A 26 -12.01 20.44 7.10
N GLY A 27 -11.74 19.27 6.51
CA GLY A 27 -10.44 18.61 6.56
C GLY A 27 -10.13 17.78 5.31
N ILE A 28 -8.88 17.85 4.87
CA ILE A 28 -8.32 16.99 3.83
C ILE A 28 -7.10 16.29 4.42
N ALA A 29 -7.14 14.96 4.50
CA ALA A 29 -5.99 14.13 4.85
C ALA A 29 -5.34 13.60 3.58
N VAL A 30 -4.01 13.65 3.53
CA VAL A 30 -3.22 13.17 2.39
C VAL A 30 -2.15 12.22 2.90
N PHE A 31 -2.01 11.10 2.21
CA PHE A 31 -0.91 10.17 2.38
C PHE A 31 -0.09 10.10 1.09
N VAL A 32 1.22 10.28 1.21
CA VAL A 32 2.17 10.09 0.10
C VAL A 32 3.11 8.96 0.47
N GLY A 33 3.03 7.86 -0.27
CA GLY A 33 3.97 6.75 -0.15
C GLY A 33 5.13 6.95 -1.09
N THR A 34 6.36 7.00 -0.54
CA THR A 34 7.58 7.22 -1.30
C THR A 34 8.48 6.00 -1.32
N VAL A 35 9.38 5.95 -2.29
CA VAL A 35 10.41 4.91 -2.39
C VAL A 35 11.49 5.17 -1.36
N ARG A 36 11.74 4.22 -0.46
CA ARG A 36 12.77 4.29 0.58
C ARG A 36 14.11 3.78 0.05
N SER A 37 15.21 4.30 0.60
CA SER A 37 16.58 3.84 0.31
C SER A 37 16.93 2.50 0.96
N GLU A 38 16.09 2.00 1.87
CA GLU A 38 16.31 0.76 2.61
C GLU A 38 14.99 0.02 2.85
N ASN A 39 15.05 -1.30 2.74
CA ASN A 39 13.93 -2.17 3.12
C ASN A 39 14.49 -3.43 3.81
N ALA A 40 14.03 -3.68 5.06
CA ALA A 40 14.45 -4.83 5.88
C ALA A 40 16.00 -4.99 5.99
N GLY A 41 16.72 -3.88 6.15
CA GLY A 41 18.19 -3.85 6.24
C GLY A 41 18.92 -3.97 4.90
N LEU A 42 18.20 -4.04 3.78
CA LEU A 42 18.78 -4.10 2.44
C LEU A 42 18.69 -2.74 1.75
N SER A 43 19.79 -2.31 1.14
CA SER A 43 19.81 -1.09 0.33
C SER A 43 18.95 -1.24 -0.91
N VAL A 44 18.10 -0.25 -1.15
CA VAL A 44 17.27 -0.14 -2.35
C VAL A 44 17.75 1.06 -3.16
N THR A 45 18.09 0.83 -4.42
CA THR A 45 18.52 1.89 -5.34
C THR A 45 17.42 2.32 -6.28
N ARG A 46 16.47 1.42 -6.57
CA ARG A 46 15.35 1.64 -7.48
C ARG A 46 14.24 0.67 -7.16
N LEU A 47 12.99 1.10 -7.33
CA LEU A 47 11.81 0.25 -7.36
C LEU A 47 11.23 0.17 -8.76
N GLU A 48 10.63 -0.97 -9.07
CA GLU A 48 9.85 -1.16 -10.27
C GLU A 48 8.48 -1.70 -9.88
N TYR A 49 7.44 -0.99 -10.26
CA TYR A 49 6.06 -1.40 -10.05
C TYR A 49 5.42 -1.85 -11.36
N GLN A 50 4.70 -2.95 -11.30
CA GLN A 50 3.89 -3.46 -12.40
C GLN A 50 2.46 -3.67 -11.93
N ALA A 51 1.49 -3.41 -12.78
CA ALA A 51 0.08 -3.63 -12.51
C ALA A 51 -0.69 -3.89 -13.79
N TYR A 52 -1.79 -4.61 -13.69
CA TYR A 52 -2.85 -4.57 -14.69
C TYR A 52 -3.67 -3.29 -14.47
N ALA A 53 -3.32 -2.22 -15.17
CA ALA A 53 -3.81 -0.87 -14.87
C ALA A 53 -5.35 -0.77 -14.80
N SER A 54 -6.06 -1.38 -15.75
CA SER A 54 -7.53 -1.35 -15.76
C SER A 54 -8.16 -2.10 -14.59
N MET A 55 -7.59 -3.25 -14.20
CA MET A 55 -8.07 -4.03 -13.06
C MET A 55 -7.73 -3.32 -11.74
N ALA A 56 -6.52 -2.79 -11.62
CA ALA A 56 -6.08 -2.05 -10.46
C ALA A 56 -6.94 -0.79 -10.23
N ALA A 57 -7.21 -0.01 -11.27
CA ALA A 57 -8.06 1.17 -11.18
C ALA A 57 -9.50 0.82 -10.76
N LYS A 58 -10.08 -0.25 -11.31
CA LYS A 58 -11.41 -0.73 -10.92
C LYS A 58 -11.45 -1.16 -9.45
N GLU A 59 -10.44 -1.87 -8.97
CA GLU A 59 -10.39 -2.30 -7.57
C GLU A 59 -10.18 -1.09 -6.62
N MET A 60 -9.36 -0.12 -6.98
CA MET A 60 -9.25 1.14 -6.22
C MET A 60 -10.59 1.89 -6.13
N ALA A 61 -11.32 1.99 -7.24
CA ALA A 61 -12.64 2.62 -7.26
C ALA A 61 -13.66 1.86 -6.40
N ARG A 62 -13.62 0.51 -6.40
CA ARG A 62 -14.44 -0.33 -5.54
C ARG A 62 -14.14 -0.10 -4.06
N ILE A 63 -12.86 -0.06 -3.69
CA ILE A 63 -12.43 0.27 -2.33
C ILE A 63 -12.97 1.64 -1.92
N GLY A 64 -12.88 2.63 -2.80
CA GLY A 64 -13.43 3.97 -2.55
C GLY A 64 -14.94 3.95 -2.30
N ALA A 65 -15.70 3.18 -3.09
CA ALA A 65 -17.15 3.03 -2.90
C ALA A 65 -17.49 2.36 -1.56
N GLU A 66 -16.75 1.33 -1.15
CA GLU A 66 -16.92 0.66 0.14
C GLU A 66 -16.66 1.63 1.31
N ILE A 67 -15.58 2.43 1.25
CA ILE A 67 -15.28 3.42 2.29
C ILE A 67 -16.36 4.49 2.35
N ALA A 68 -16.93 4.90 1.22
CA ALA A 68 -18.02 5.88 1.18
C ALA A 68 -19.32 5.37 1.84
N LEU A 69 -19.50 4.06 1.98
CA LEU A 69 -20.60 3.48 2.76
C LEU A 69 -20.31 3.48 4.27
N GLU A 70 -19.04 3.47 4.67
CA GLU A 70 -18.61 3.40 6.07
C GLU A 70 -18.38 4.80 6.68
N VAL A 71 -17.95 5.75 5.87
CA VAL A 71 -17.61 7.12 6.29
C VAL A 71 -18.52 8.10 5.58
N ALA A 72 -19.40 8.75 6.32
CA ALA A 72 -20.35 9.70 5.77
C ALA A 72 -19.63 10.92 5.19
N ASP A 73 -20.20 11.49 4.13
CA ASP A 73 -19.72 12.73 3.50
C ASP A 73 -18.22 12.70 3.16
N VAL A 74 -17.70 11.56 2.72
CA VAL A 74 -16.31 11.43 2.29
C VAL A 74 -16.16 11.62 0.78
N ARG A 75 -15.10 12.32 0.36
CA ARG A 75 -14.55 12.22 -1.00
C ARG A 75 -13.16 11.60 -0.94
N LEU A 76 -12.87 10.73 -1.90
CA LEU A 76 -11.64 9.97 -1.96
C LEU A 76 -11.01 10.11 -3.35
N ALA A 77 -9.68 10.16 -3.35
CA ALA A 77 -8.90 10.12 -4.58
C ALA A 77 -7.60 9.36 -4.35
N VAL A 78 -7.13 8.66 -5.37
CA VAL A 78 -5.84 7.99 -5.36
C VAL A 78 -5.22 7.94 -6.74
N LEU A 79 -3.92 8.20 -6.78
CA LEU A 79 -3.05 7.92 -7.91
C LEU A 79 -1.97 6.93 -7.47
N HIS A 80 -1.72 5.91 -8.27
CA HIS A 80 -0.59 5.00 -8.05
C HIS A 80 0.30 4.97 -9.29
N ARG A 81 1.62 5.09 -9.09
CA ARG A 81 2.61 5.06 -10.16
C ARG A 81 3.09 3.64 -10.41
N VAL A 82 3.29 3.30 -11.68
CA VAL A 82 3.94 2.08 -12.15
C VAL A 82 5.17 2.43 -12.99
N GLY A 83 5.98 1.42 -13.30
CA GLY A 83 7.25 1.60 -13.98
C GLY A 83 8.42 1.77 -13.01
N SER A 84 9.50 2.36 -13.48
CA SER A 84 10.73 2.53 -12.69
C SER A 84 10.69 3.81 -11.87
N LEU A 85 10.89 3.69 -10.55
CA LEU A 85 10.89 4.78 -9.58
C LEU A 85 12.25 4.86 -8.88
N ALA A 86 12.77 6.06 -8.73
CA ALA A 86 13.97 6.34 -7.94
C ALA A 86 13.62 6.47 -6.45
N VAL A 87 14.62 6.36 -5.59
CA VAL A 87 14.49 6.67 -4.16
C VAL A 87 13.99 8.10 -3.98
N GLY A 88 12.97 8.28 -3.17
CA GLY A 88 12.30 9.57 -2.94
C GLY A 88 11.10 9.85 -3.83
N ASP A 89 10.96 9.14 -4.95
CA ASP A 89 9.78 9.30 -5.81
C ASP A 89 8.49 8.91 -5.08
N ALA A 90 7.40 9.62 -5.38
CA ALA A 90 6.07 9.25 -4.93
C ALA A 90 5.56 8.05 -5.75
N ALA A 91 5.27 6.96 -5.07
CA ALA A 91 4.70 5.75 -5.65
C ALA A 91 3.16 5.74 -5.58
N VAL A 92 2.60 6.32 -4.53
CA VAL A 92 1.15 6.42 -4.33
C VAL A 92 0.82 7.73 -3.62
N VAL A 93 -0.27 8.35 -4.04
CA VAL A 93 -0.85 9.51 -3.35
C VAL A 93 -2.33 9.21 -3.11
N CYS A 94 -2.74 9.21 -1.84
CA CYS A 94 -4.13 9.04 -1.42
C CYS A 94 -4.61 10.33 -0.75
N ALA A 95 -5.84 10.72 -0.99
CA ALA A 95 -6.48 11.80 -0.24
C ALA A 95 -7.92 11.44 0.13
N ALA A 96 -8.34 11.96 1.27
CA ALA A 96 -9.71 11.89 1.76
C ALA A 96 -10.12 13.26 2.30
N SER A 97 -11.31 13.71 1.96
CA SER A 97 -11.91 14.91 2.53
C SER A 97 -13.26 14.62 3.19
N THR A 98 -13.48 15.22 4.34
CA THR A 98 -14.72 15.12 5.13
C THR A 98 -14.99 16.43 5.86
N PRO A 99 -16.23 16.67 6.40
CA PRO A 99 -16.52 17.84 7.21
C PRO A 99 -15.59 17.99 8.43
N HIS A 100 -15.17 16.90 9.04
CA HIS A 100 -14.31 16.92 10.22
C HIS A 100 -13.03 16.11 10.02
N ARG A 101 -11.93 16.54 10.65
CA ARG A 101 -10.58 15.96 10.47
C ARG A 101 -10.45 14.50 10.89
N ALA A 102 -11.19 14.05 11.90
CA ALA A 102 -11.06 12.68 12.40
C ALA A 102 -11.44 11.66 11.33
N GLU A 103 -12.57 11.89 10.66
CA GLU A 103 -13.07 11.06 9.57
C GLU A 103 -12.17 11.13 8.33
N ALA A 104 -11.56 12.31 8.05
CA ALA A 104 -10.61 12.45 6.95
C ALA A 104 -9.36 11.58 7.16
N PHE A 105 -8.76 11.62 8.36
CA PHE A 105 -7.63 10.76 8.71
C PHE A 105 -8.01 9.28 8.67
N HIS A 106 -9.15 8.93 9.23
CA HIS A 106 -9.64 7.56 9.24
C HIS A 106 -9.85 7.02 7.81
N ALA A 107 -10.55 7.75 6.98
CA ALA A 107 -10.83 7.36 5.60
C ALA A 107 -9.55 7.26 4.74
N CYS A 108 -8.61 8.20 4.90
CA CYS A 108 -7.34 8.17 4.19
C CYS A 108 -6.51 6.94 4.58
N ARG A 109 -6.49 6.57 5.87
CA ARG A 109 -5.83 5.36 6.35
C ARG A 109 -6.49 4.11 5.80
N LEU A 110 -7.83 3.99 5.89
CA LEU A 110 -8.55 2.86 5.30
C LEU A 110 -8.25 2.70 3.81
N LEU A 111 -8.18 3.82 3.08
CA LEU A 111 -7.91 3.81 1.65
C LEU A 111 -6.55 3.19 1.34
N ILE A 112 -5.48 3.66 1.95
CA ILE A 112 -4.14 3.12 1.69
C ILE A 112 -3.98 1.68 2.20
N ASP A 113 -4.54 1.34 3.36
CA ASP A 113 -4.45 0.00 3.92
C ASP A 113 -5.15 -1.03 3.00
N ARG A 114 -6.34 -0.71 2.49
CA ARG A 114 -7.08 -1.58 1.57
C ARG A 114 -6.43 -1.66 0.19
N ILE A 115 -5.87 -0.57 -0.32
CA ILE A 115 -5.12 -0.58 -1.59
C ILE A 115 -3.95 -1.54 -1.47
N LYS A 116 -3.14 -1.44 -0.42
CA LYS A 116 -2.00 -2.33 -0.19
C LYS A 116 -2.40 -3.79 0.00
N ALA A 117 -3.59 -4.05 0.53
CA ALA A 117 -4.07 -5.40 0.77
C ALA A 117 -4.69 -6.07 -0.45
N ARG A 118 -5.27 -5.31 -1.39
CA ARG A 118 -6.18 -5.87 -2.39
C ARG A 118 -5.85 -5.53 -3.84
N VAL A 119 -5.23 -4.37 -4.09
CA VAL A 119 -4.99 -3.93 -5.47
C VAL A 119 -3.84 -4.72 -6.07
N PRO A 120 -3.99 -5.31 -7.26
CA PRO A 120 -2.98 -6.15 -7.89
C PRO A 120 -1.85 -5.30 -8.48
N ILE A 121 -0.91 -4.93 -7.62
CA ILE A 121 0.31 -4.20 -7.95
C ILE A 121 1.50 -4.98 -7.41
N TRP A 122 2.44 -5.31 -8.28
CA TRP A 122 3.67 -6.04 -7.95
C TRP A 122 4.84 -5.08 -7.84
N LYS A 123 5.71 -5.35 -6.90
CA LYS A 123 6.90 -4.57 -6.62
C LYS A 123 8.15 -5.41 -6.80
N ARG A 124 9.13 -4.89 -7.57
CA ARG A 124 10.47 -5.45 -7.69
C ARG A 124 11.48 -4.44 -7.17
N GLU A 125 12.25 -4.86 -6.19
CA GLU A 125 13.33 -4.05 -5.61
C GLU A 125 14.64 -4.36 -6.30
N HIS A 126 15.43 -3.30 -6.54
CA HIS A 126 16.79 -3.38 -7.08
C HIS A 126 17.77 -2.86 -6.04
N GLY A 127 18.83 -3.63 -5.78
CA GLY A 127 19.86 -3.30 -4.83
C GLY A 127 21.16 -4.05 -5.15
N PRO A 128 22.20 -3.99 -4.29
CA PRO A 128 23.51 -4.63 -4.54
C PRO A 128 23.44 -6.14 -4.74
N GLY A 129 22.41 -6.81 -4.21
CA GLY A 129 22.19 -8.25 -4.35
C GLY A 129 21.42 -8.68 -5.60
N GLY A 130 21.13 -7.76 -6.52
CA GLY A 130 20.30 -7.99 -7.72
C GLY A 130 18.81 -7.72 -7.51
N PRO A 131 18.00 -7.78 -8.57
CA PRO A 131 16.56 -7.57 -8.48
C PRO A 131 15.87 -8.78 -7.82
N TYR A 132 14.93 -8.49 -6.91
CA TYR A 132 14.05 -9.50 -6.31
C TYR A 132 12.61 -8.99 -6.23
N TRP A 133 11.67 -9.90 -6.46
CA TRP A 133 10.25 -9.59 -6.37
C TRP A 133 9.80 -9.57 -4.91
N VAL A 134 9.10 -8.50 -4.54
CA VAL A 134 8.40 -8.42 -3.27
C VAL A 134 6.93 -8.60 -3.58
N GLY A 135 6.36 -9.74 -3.19
CA GLY A 135 4.95 -10.02 -3.34
C GLY A 135 4.09 -9.09 -2.48
N TRP A 136 2.86 -8.90 -2.87
CA TRP A 136 1.90 -8.14 -2.06
C TRP A 136 1.61 -8.82 -0.70
N GLU A 137 1.87 -10.11 -0.56
CA GLU A 137 1.77 -10.87 0.68
C GLU A 137 2.95 -10.61 1.63
N ASP A 138 4.14 -10.34 1.11
CA ASP A 138 5.34 -10.07 1.90
C ASP A 138 5.31 -8.71 2.61
N ALA A 139 4.43 -7.81 2.20
CA ALA A 139 4.21 -6.55 2.91
C ALA A 139 3.59 -6.73 4.31
N ARG A 140 3.16 -7.95 4.66
CA ARG A 140 2.61 -8.34 5.97
C ARG A 140 3.52 -9.24 6.79
N CYS A 141 4.60 -9.78 6.21
CA CYS A 141 5.57 -10.59 6.96
C CYS A 141 6.54 -9.68 7.67
N GLU A 142 6.29 -9.41 8.94
CA GLU A 142 7.33 -9.02 9.88
C GLU A 142 8.33 -10.17 9.95
N PRO A 143 9.66 -9.95 9.77
CA PRO A 143 10.65 -11.00 10.02
C PRO A 143 10.75 -11.21 11.52
N GLY A 144 10.07 -12.23 12.06
CA GLY A 144 10.10 -12.46 13.51
C GLY A 144 9.29 -13.64 14.05
N ALA A 145 8.69 -14.48 13.22
CA ALA A 145 8.08 -15.71 13.69
C ALA A 145 8.98 -16.91 13.33
N GLU A 146 9.94 -17.21 14.17
CA GLU A 146 10.62 -18.51 14.16
C GLU A 146 9.61 -19.61 14.47
N HIS A 147 9.19 -20.36 13.47
CA HIS A 147 8.51 -21.62 13.67
C HIS A 147 9.56 -22.66 14.09
N GLY A 148 9.76 -22.79 15.39
CA GLY A 148 10.49 -23.88 15.99
C GLY A 148 9.76 -25.19 15.72
N HIS A 149 10.17 -25.92 14.69
CA HIS A 149 9.83 -27.33 14.55
C HIS A 149 10.71 -28.15 15.48
N GLY A 150 10.25 -28.34 16.71
CA GLY A 150 10.77 -29.31 17.61
C GLY A 150 10.33 -30.73 17.22
N HIS A 151 11.12 -31.42 16.41
CA HIS A 151 11.00 -32.87 16.28
C HIS A 151 11.70 -33.54 17.47
N GLY A 152 10.92 -33.82 18.51
CA GLY A 152 11.32 -34.69 19.59
C GLY A 152 11.00 -36.15 19.25
N HIS A 153 11.96 -36.89 18.66
CA HIS A 153 11.93 -38.35 18.68
C HIS A 153 12.58 -38.83 19.97
N GLY A 154 11.77 -39.23 20.92
CA GLY A 154 12.18 -39.95 22.11
C GLY A 154 11.85 -41.43 21.97
N HIS A 155 12.77 -42.24 21.49
CA HIS A 155 12.76 -43.68 21.72
C HIS A 155 13.37 -43.96 23.10
N GLY A 156 12.56 -44.49 23.99
CA GLY A 156 13.00 -45.03 25.27
C GLY A 156 12.54 -46.48 25.37
N HIS A 157 13.44 -47.39 25.04
CA HIS A 157 13.38 -48.80 25.50
C HIS A 157 13.88 -48.83 26.93
N GLY A 158 13.16 -49.48 27.79
CA GLY A 158 13.56 -49.83 29.14
C GLY A 158 12.95 -51.16 29.52
N HIS A 159 13.78 -52.19 29.49
CA HIS A 159 13.53 -53.52 30.02
C HIS A 159 13.67 -53.54 31.54
N ASP A 160 12.98 -54.52 32.11
CA ASP A 160 13.29 -55.36 33.25
C ASP A 160 12.86 -55.00 34.68
N GLN A 161 12.17 -55.92 35.16
CA GLN A 161 12.00 -56.74 36.39
C GLN A 161 10.75 -56.44 37.19
#